data_f614a760f405619054a629a46b1eafe2
#
_entry.id   f614a760f405619054a629a46b1eafe2
#
_cell.length_a   1.000
_cell.length_b   1.000
_cell.length_c   1.000
_cell.angle_alpha   90.00
_cell.angle_beta   90.00
_cell.angle_gamma   90.00
#
_symmetry.space_group_name_H-M   'P 1'
#
loop_
_entity.id
_entity.type
_entity.pdbx_description
1 polymer ?
#
loop_
_entity_poly.entity_id
_entity_poly.type
_entity_poly.pdbx_seq_one_letter_code
_entity_poly.pdbx_strand_id
1 'polypeptide(L)' 'MDTEWNDGYYLESMDRIHTIQIMIDNLLDQHPAIVKLKCGQERVDLVQDMLGDIYQDIGKMEDDEAGE' A
#
# COMPACT_ATOMS: atom_id res chain seq x y z
N MET A 1 -3.70 -4.38 -23.65
CA MET A 1 -2.38 -3.74 -23.55
C MET A 1 -1.32 -4.80 -23.29
N ASP A 2 -0.40 -4.94 -24.20
CA ASP A 2 0.62 -5.97 -24.09
C ASP A 2 1.81 -5.43 -23.35
N THR A 3 1.77 -5.56 -22.06
CA THR A 3 2.90 -5.20 -21.24
C THR A 3 3.65 -6.49 -20.91
N GLU A 4 4.86 -6.60 -21.38
CA GLU A 4 5.68 -7.73 -21.02
C GLU A 4 5.93 -7.68 -19.52
N TRP A 5 5.85 -8.86 -18.90
CA TRP A 5 6.12 -8.95 -17.49
C TRP A 5 7.59 -8.63 -17.20
N ASN A 6 7.80 -7.81 -16.19
CA ASN A 6 9.13 -7.41 -15.74
C ASN A 6 9.21 -7.64 -14.24
N ASP A 7 10.21 -8.39 -13.80
CA ASP A 7 10.38 -8.69 -12.38
C ASP A 7 10.50 -7.44 -11.52
N GLY A 8 11.00 -6.35 -12.11
CA GLY A 8 11.08 -5.07 -11.42
C GLY A 8 9.72 -4.50 -11.03
N TYR A 9 8.62 -4.98 -11.60
CA TYR A 9 7.28 -4.54 -11.24
C TYR A 9 6.94 -4.87 -9.79
N TYR A 10 7.46 -5.94 -9.23
CA TYR A 10 7.25 -6.25 -7.82
C TYR A 10 7.80 -5.13 -6.94
N LEU A 11 9.05 -4.78 -7.12
CA LEU A 11 9.69 -3.72 -6.34
C LEU A 11 9.04 -2.37 -6.60
N GLU A 12 8.69 -2.08 -7.86
CA GLU A 12 8.04 -0.84 -8.22
C GLU A 12 6.70 -0.68 -7.51
N SER A 13 5.87 -1.74 -7.50
CA SER A 13 4.57 -1.68 -6.85
C SER A 13 4.71 -1.55 -5.34
N MET A 14 5.65 -2.25 -4.74
CA MET A 14 5.91 -2.16 -3.31
C MET A 14 6.38 -0.75 -2.92
N ASP A 15 7.25 -0.16 -3.73
CA ASP A 15 7.73 1.19 -3.50
C ASP A 15 6.59 2.21 -3.60
N ARG A 16 5.71 2.04 -4.56
CA ARG A 16 4.53 2.91 -4.73
C ARG A 16 3.57 2.77 -3.56
N ILE A 17 3.33 1.57 -3.07
CA ILE A 17 2.48 1.36 -1.90
C ILE A 17 3.07 2.07 -0.69
N HIS A 18 4.38 1.92 -0.48
CA HIS A 18 5.06 2.59 0.61
C HIS A 18 4.92 4.12 0.52
N THR A 19 5.08 4.66 -0.69
CA THR A 19 4.91 6.09 -0.94
C THR A 19 3.49 6.54 -0.61
N ILE A 20 2.48 5.77 -1.03
CA ILE A 20 1.08 6.07 -0.73
C ILE A 20 0.84 6.08 0.78
N GLN A 21 1.39 5.11 1.50
CA GLN A 21 1.25 5.06 2.95
C GLN A 21 1.84 6.29 3.63
N ILE A 22 3.02 6.73 3.17
CA ILE A 22 3.64 7.95 3.68
C ILE A 22 2.77 9.17 3.40
N MET A 23 2.19 9.25 2.20
CA MET A 23 1.31 10.36 1.84
C MET A 23 0.05 10.37 2.70
N ILE A 24 -0.52 9.22 2.96
CA ILE A 24 -1.70 9.13 3.84
C ILE A 24 -1.33 9.60 5.25
N ASP A 25 -0.21 9.16 5.78
CA ASP A 25 0.26 9.58 7.09
C ASP A 25 0.45 11.10 7.18
N ASN A 26 0.96 11.71 6.12
CA ASN A 26 1.26 13.13 6.13
C ASN A 26 0.04 13.99 5.80
N LEU A 27 -0.87 13.50 4.98
CA LEU A 27 -1.94 14.33 4.43
C LEU A 27 -3.32 14.03 5.01
N LEU A 28 -3.61 12.80 5.36
CA LEU A 28 -4.93 12.40 5.85
C LEU A 28 -4.95 12.06 7.32
N ASP A 29 -3.91 11.41 7.82
CA ASP A 29 -3.88 10.97 9.20
C ASP A 29 -4.03 12.18 10.12
N GLN A 30 -4.99 12.11 11.06
CA GLN A 30 -5.27 13.21 11.98
C GLN A 30 -5.69 14.53 11.30
N HIS A 31 -6.02 14.50 10.00
CA HIS A 31 -6.57 15.69 9.35
C HIS A 31 -7.88 16.08 10.02
N PRO A 32 -8.13 17.39 10.25
CA PRO A 32 -9.34 17.82 10.98
C PRO A 32 -10.65 17.27 10.41
N ALA A 33 -10.77 17.16 9.10
CA ALA A 33 -11.96 16.60 8.47
C ALA A 33 -12.11 15.10 8.75
N ILE A 34 -10.98 14.38 8.81
CA ILE A 34 -10.97 12.94 9.11
C ILE A 34 -11.36 12.72 10.58
N VAL A 35 -10.82 13.55 11.47
CA VAL A 35 -11.16 13.45 12.90
C VAL A 35 -12.64 13.74 13.13
N LYS A 36 -13.21 14.67 12.39
CA LYS A 36 -14.63 15.04 12.49
C LYS A 36 -15.56 13.99 11.90
N LEU A 37 -15.09 13.27 10.89
CA LEU A 37 -15.89 12.21 10.25
C LEU A 37 -16.07 11.04 11.21
N LYS A 38 -17.32 10.53 11.29
CA LYS A 38 -17.58 9.38 12.14
C LYS A 38 -16.69 8.20 11.75
N CYS A 39 -15.89 7.72 12.69
CA CYS A 39 -14.92 6.64 12.49
C CYS A 39 -13.92 6.95 11.38
N GLY A 40 -13.69 8.24 11.08
CA GLY A 40 -12.80 8.61 9.98
C GLY A 40 -11.38 8.12 10.18
N GLN A 41 -10.82 8.32 11.37
CA GLN A 41 -9.46 7.87 11.65
C GLN A 41 -9.35 6.34 11.61
N GLU A 42 -10.33 5.64 12.14
CA GLU A 42 -10.36 4.16 12.08
C GLU A 42 -10.41 3.68 10.64
N ARG A 43 -11.15 4.37 9.78
CA ARG A 43 -11.22 4.03 8.36
C ARG A 43 -9.90 4.26 7.65
N VAL A 44 -9.21 5.35 7.98
CA VAL A 44 -7.87 5.63 7.43
C VAL A 44 -6.89 4.56 7.88
N ASP A 45 -6.93 4.19 9.15
CA ASP A 45 -6.07 3.13 9.68
C ASP A 45 -6.31 1.80 8.97
N LEU A 46 -7.58 1.51 8.66
CA LEU A 46 -7.93 0.28 7.95
C LEU A 46 -7.38 0.28 6.53
N VAL A 47 -7.43 1.42 5.84
CA VAL A 47 -6.82 1.54 4.51
C VAL A 47 -5.32 1.28 4.59
N GLN A 48 -4.65 1.82 5.60
CA GLN A 48 -3.22 1.57 5.80
C GLN A 48 -2.93 0.09 6.04
N ASP A 49 -3.74 -0.58 6.84
CA ASP A 49 -3.60 -2.02 7.08
C ASP A 49 -3.75 -2.81 5.78
N MET A 50 -4.73 -2.44 4.96
CA MET A 50 -4.97 -3.12 3.69
C MET A 50 -3.81 -2.92 2.72
N LEU A 51 -3.25 -1.72 2.67
CA LEU A 51 -2.06 -1.45 1.85
C LEU A 51 -0.87 -2.27 2.33
N GLY A 52 -0.69 -2.39 3.63
CA GLY A 52 0.36 -3.22 4.20
C GLY A 52 0.20 -4.69 3.83
N ASP A 53 -1.03 -5.20 3.84
CA ASP A 53 -1.32 -6.57 3.43
C ASP A 53 -0.96 -6.80 1.96
N ILE A 54 -1.33 -5.85 1.11
CA ILE A 54 -0.98 -5.93 -0.33
C ILE A 54 0.54 -5.95 -0.51
N TYR A 55 1.23 -5.09 0.22
CA TYR A 55 2.69 -5.01 0.18
C TYR A 55 3.31 -6.37 0.52
N GLN A 56 2.84 -7.00 1.59
CA GLN A 56 3.36 -8.29 2.02
C GLN A 56 3.02 -9.40 1.02
N ASP A 57 1.82 -9.37 0.46
CA ASP A 57 1.41 -10.36 -0.52
C ASP A 57 2.24 -10.28 -1.79
N ILE A 58 2.55 -9.07 -2.24
CA ILE A 58 3.44 -8.88 -3.40
C ILE A 58 4.84 -9.41 -3.09
N GLY A 59 5.35 -9.14 -1.89
CA GLY A 59 6.64 -9.68 -1.46
C GLY A 59 6.67 -11.20 -1.49
N LYS A 60 5.58 -11.85 -1.07
CA LYS A 60 5.48 -13.30 -1.11
C LYS A 60 5.46 -13.83 -2.54
N MET A 61 4.76 -13.13 -3.44
CA MET A 61 4.74 -13.51 -4.85
C MET A 61 6.15 -13.49 -5.43
N GLU A 62 6.90 -12.45 -5.15
CA GLU A 62 8.28 -12.33 -5.60
C GLU A 62 9.14 -13.47 -5.05
N ASP A 63 9.02 -13.75 -3.76
CA ASP A 63 9.79 -14.82 -3.11
C ASP A 63 9.44 -16.20 -3.71
N ASP A 64 8.15 -16.46 -3.95
CA ASP A 64 7.71 -17.72 -4.52
C ASP A 64 8.28 -17.93 -5.93
N GLU A 65 8.32 -16.88 -6.73
CA GLU A 65 8.88 -16.97 -8.07
C GLU A 65 10.39 -17.09 -8.04
N ALA A 66 11.04 -16.36 -7.15
CA ALA A 66 12.49 -16.41 -7.02
C ALA A 66 12.95 -17.75 -6.43
N GLY A 67 12.10 -18.40 -5.66
CA GLY A 67 12.41 -19.68 -5.01
C GLY A 67 12.42 -20.87 -5.96
N GLU A 68 11.94 -20.68 -7.16
CA GLU A 68 11.98 -21.73 -8.16
C GLU A 68 13.34 -21.75 -8.87
#